data_e62aa273343898e64047ba7eaec4ade1
#
_entry.id   e62aa273343898e64047ba7eaec4ade1
#
_cell.length_a   1.000
_cell.length_b   1.000
_cell.length_c   1.000
_cell.angle_alpha   90.00
_cell.angle_beta   90.00
_cell.angle_gamma   90.00
#
_symmetry.space_group_name_H-M   'P 1'
#
loop_
_entity.id
_entity.type
_entity.pdbx_description
1 polymer ?
#
loop_
_entity_poly.entity_id
_entity_poly.type
_entity_poly.pdbx_seq_one_letter_code
_entity_poly.pdbx_strand_id
1 'polypeptide(L)' 'MENVIDILGKTINRKLHLAKVSHDYSMVQTFFHQAFGAVELAMAMINDWEKEAVIIDKWEREWEPAFEKIMMEV' A
#
# COMPACT_ATOMS: atom_id res chain seq x y z
N MET A 1 7.87 4.11 -19.97
CA MET A 1 8.35 4.62 -18.66
C MET A 1 7.25 4.48 -17.63
N GLU A 2 7.54 3.85 -16.48
CA GLU A 2 6.53 3.67 -15.45
C GLU A 2 6.28 5.00 -14.73
N ASN A 3 5.02 5.28 -14.43
CA ASN A 3 4.67 6.45 -13.63
C ASN A 3 4.68 6.10 -12.13
N VAL A 4 4.55 7.13 -11.29
CA VAL A 4 4.62 6.97 -9.83
C VAL A 4 3.53 6.02 -9.31
N ILE A 5 2.34 6.06 -9.92
CA ILE A 5 1.22 5.20 -9.49
C ILE A 5 1.54 3.73 -9.76
N ASP A 6 2.14 3.42 -10.91
CA ASP A 6 2.53 2.04 -11.25
C ASP A 6 3.62 1.52 -10.31
N ILE A 7 4.62 2.36 -10.03
CA ILE A 7 5.70 2.01 -9.10
C ILE A 7 5.13 1.79 -7.70
N LEU A 8 4.23 2.66 -7.27
CA LEU A 8 3.56 2.54 -5.97
C LEU A 8 2.78 1.22 -5.88
N GLY A 9 2.02 0.89 -6.93
CA GLY A 9 1.25 -0.35 -6.97
C GLY A 9 2.14 -1.59 -6.82
N LYS A 10 3.27 -1.61 -7.52
CA LYS A 10 4.23 -2.72 -7.40
C LYS A 10 4.82 -2.80 -6.00
N THR A 11 5.15 -1.66 -5.41
CA THR A 11 5.70 -1.59 -4.06
C THR A 11 4.71 -2.13 -3.04
N ILE A 12 3.46 -1.71 -3.12
CA ILE A 12 2.42 -2.14 -2.18
C ILE A 12 2.11 -3.62 -2.36
N ASN A 13 2.01 -4.10 -3.61
CA ASN A 13 1.76 -5.52 -3.88
C ASN A 13 2.88 -6.39 -3.32
N ARG A 14 4.12 -5.91 -3.38
CA ARG A 14 5.25 -6.61 -2.78
C ARG A 14 5.11 -6.69 -1.25
N LYS A 15 4.71 -5.57 -0.62
CA LYS A 15 4.50 -5.55 0.83
C LYS A 15 3.34 -6.45 1.24
N LEU A 16 2.27 -6.49 0.44
CA LEU A 16 1.15 -7.41 0.68
C LEU A 16 1.61 -8.86 0.61
N HIS A 17 2.42 -9.21 -0.38
CA HIS A 17 2.96 -10.56 -0.50
C HIS A 17 3.82 -10.92 0.72
N LEU A 18 4.73 -10.04 1.12
CA LEU A 18 5.58 -10.26 2.29
C LEU A 18 4.75 -10.41 3.57
N ALA A 19 3.73 -9.59 3.74
CA ALA A 19 2.82 -9.68 4.87
C ALA A 19 2.11 -11.03 4.90
N LYS A 20 1.62 -11.46 3.73
CA LYS A 20 0.89 -12.73 3.61
C LYS A 20 1.72 -13.95 3.98
N VAL A 21 3.00 -13.95 3.60
CA VAL A 21 3.88 -15.10 3.87
C VAL A 21 4.53 -15.05 5.25
N SER A 22 4.47 -13.92 5.95
CA SER A 22 5.12 -13.77 7.26
C SER A 22 4.42 -14.54 8.39
N HIS A 23 3.12 -14.69 8.32
CA HIS A 23 2.29 -15.35 9.35
C HIS A 23 2.47 -14.76 10.75
N ASP A 24 2.84 -13.49 10.83
CA ASP A 24 3.13 -12.80 12.09
C ASP A 24 2.42 -11.45 12.07
N TYR A 25 1.48 -11.25 13.00
CA TYR A 25 0.68 -10.03 13.08
C TYR A 25 1.56 -8.77 13.17
N SER A 26 2.61 -8.83 13.98
CA SER A 26 3.53 -7.70 14.14
C SER A 26 4.21 -7.33 12.82
N MET A 27 4.61 -8.34 12.05
CA MET A 27 5.21 -8.12 10.74
C MET A 27 4.20 -7.57 9.73
N VAL A 28 2.97 -8.07 9.77
CA VAL A 28 1.90 -7.54 8.91
C VAL A 28 1.67 -6.07 9.18
N GLN A 29 1.62 -5.67 10.45
CA GLN A 29 1.50 -4.25 10.83
C GLN A 29 2.68 -3.43 10.30
N THR A 30 3.89 -3.97 10.41
CA THR A 30 5.08 -3.29 9.89
C THR A 30 4.96 -3.04 8.39
N PHE A 31 4.59 -4.06 7.62
CA PHE A 31 4.42 -3.90 6.17
C PHE A 31 3.27 -2.96 5.83
N PHE A 32 2.18 -3.00 6.61
CA PHE A 32 1.06 -2.07 6.45
C PHE A 32 1.53 -0.61 6.61
N HIS A 33 2.28 -0.33 7.67
CA HIS A 33 2.79 1.04 7.90
C HIS A 33 3.78 1.47 6.82
N GLN A 34 4.62 0.56 6.34
CA GLN A 34 5.54 0.84 5.25
C GLN A 34 4.78 1.16 3.95
N ALA A 35 3.72 0.41 3.67
CA ALA A 35 2.88 0.66 2.50
C ALA A 35 2.19 2.03 2.59
N PHE A 36 1.66 2.36 3.76
CA PHE A 36 1.03 3.66 3.99
C PHE A 36 2.04 4.81 3.83
N GLY A 37 3.25 4.64 4.35
CA GLY A 37 4.33 5.61 4.17
C GLY A 37 4.69 5.81 2.70
N ALA A 38 4.69 4.73 1.91
CA ALA A 38 4.92 4.81 0.47
C ALA A 38 3.82 5.60 -0.24
N VAL A 39 2.56 5.42 0.19
CA VAL A 39 1.42 6.18 -0.34
C VAL A 39 1.61 7.67 -0.07
N GLU A 40 1.95 8.03 1.16
CA GLU A 40 2.17 9.42 1.53
C GLU A 40 3.31 10.06 0.73
N LEU A 41 4.41 9.33 0.57
CA LEU A 41 5.55 9.82 -0.19
C LEU A 41 5.18 10.01 -1.67
N ALA A 42 4.46 9.06 -2.25
CA ALA A 42 4.01 9.16 -3.64
C ALA A 42 3.12 10.38 -3.85
N MET A 43 2.20 10.64 -2.92
CA MET A 43 1.34 11.83 -3.01
C MET A 43 2.14 13.12 -2.92
N ALA A 44 3.16 13.17 -2.07
CA ALA A 44 4.02 14.33 -1.95
C ALA A 44 4.82 14.59 -3.24
N MET A 45 5.22 13.51 -3.93
CA MET A 45 6.00 13.63 -5.17
C MET A 45 5.17 14.05 -6.37
N ILE A 46 3.91 13.64 -6.41
CA ILE A 46 3.03 13.90 -7.58
C ILE A 46 2.57 15.34 -7.63
N ASN A 47 2.18 15.92 -6.50
CA ASN A 47 1.67 17.29 -6.39
C ASN A 47 0.57 17.59 -7.43
N ASP A 48 -0.35 16.64 -7.61
CA ASP A 48 -1.46 16.71 -8.57
C ASP A 48 -2.68 16.09 -7.89
N TRP A 49 -3.67 16.91 -7.55
CA TRP A 49 -4.81 16.47 -6.75
C TRP A 49 -5.63 15.37 -7.42
N GLU A 50 -5.72 15.36 -8.76
CA GLU A 50 -6.45 14.30 -9.46
C GLU A 50 -5.77 12.94 -9.29
N LYS A 51 -4.45 12.92 -9.42
CA LYS A 51 -3.66 11.69 -9.22
C LYS A 51 -3.63 11.29 -7.76
N GLU A 52 -3.57 12.24 -6.85
CA GLU A 52 -3.66 11.98 -5.42
C GLU A 52 -4.99 11.31 -5.07
N ALA A 53 -6.09 11.79 -5.67
CA ALA A 53 -7.41 11.20 -5.47
C ALA A 53 -7.46 9.75 -5.94
N VAL A 54 -6.80 9.43 -7.06
CA VAL A 54 -6.70 8.06 -7.57
C VAL A 54 -5.95 7.16 -6.57
N ILE A 55 -4.84 7.66 -6.02
CA ILE A 55 -4.05 6.91 -5.05
C ILE A 55 -4.84 6.66 -3.77
N ILE A 56 -5.52 7.68 -3.25
CA ILE A 56 -6.36 7.54 -2.05
C ILE A 56 -7.47 6.53 -2.28
N ASP A 57 -8.12 6.59 -3.43
CA ASP A 57 -9.18 5.65 -3.78
C ASP A 57 -8.65 4.20 -3.82
N LYS A 58 -7.50 3.98 -4.47
CA LYS A 58 -6.88 2.66 -4.51
C LYS A 58 -6.50 2.17 -3.13
N TRP A 59 -5.96 3.05 -2.28
CA TRP A 59 -5.62 2.69 -0.92
C TRP A 59 -6.85 2.23 -0.15
N GLU A 60 -7.90 3.02 -0.16
CA GLU A 60 -9.12 2.74 0.61
C GLU A 60 -9.89 1.52 0.10
N ARG A 61 -9.92 1.30 -1.21
CA ARG A 61 -10.73 0.24 -1.81
C ARG A 61 -9.99 -1.07 -2.03
N GLU A 62 -8.70 -1.02 -2.32
CA GLU A 62 -7.95 -2.21 -2.70
C GLU A 62 -6.88 -2.59 -1.68
N TRP A 63 -6.03 -1.66 -1.32
CA TRP A 63 -4.81 -1.97 -0.56
C TRP A 63 -5.06 -2.10 0.94
N GLU A 64 -5.71 -1.13 1.54
CA GLU A 64 -6.02 -1.17 2.97
C GLU A 64 -6.88 -2.39 3.32
N PRO A 65 -7.98 -2.68 2.59
CA PRO A 65 -8.76 -3.88 2.87
C PRO A 65 -7.97 -5.17 2.71
N ALA A 66 -7.03 -5.23 1.77
CA ALA A 66 -6.18 -6.40 1.58
C ALA A 66 -5.27 -6.64 2.80
N PHE A 67 -4.68 -5.59 3.37
CA PHE A 67 -3.91 -5.70 4.61
C PHE A 67 -4.79 -6.09 5.79
N GLU A 68 -5.95 -5.48 5.91
CA GLU A 68 -6.90 -5.80 6.99
C GLU A 68 -7.30 -7.26 6.96
N LYS A 69 -7.56 -7.80 5.78
CA LYS A 69 -7.89 -9.21 5.61
C LYS A 69 -6.76 -10.11 6.09
N ILE A 70 -5.51 -9.78 5.75
CA ILE A 70 -4.35 -10.53 6.21
C ILE A 70 -4.24 -10.47 7.74
N MET A 71 -4.44 -9.29 8.33
CA MET A 71 -4.41 -9.12 9.78
C MET A 71 -5.45 -9.98 10.49
N MET A 72 -6.63 -10.15 9.88
CA MET A 72 -7.70 -10.97 10.46
C MET A 72 -7.41 -12.46 10.38
N GLU A 73 -6.55 -12.88 9.46
CA GLU A 73 -6.22 -14.30 9.24
C GLU A 73 -5.00 -14.77 10.05
N VAL A 74 -4.31 -13.86 10.74
CA VAL A 74 -3.06 -14.20 11.45
C VAL A 74 -3.29 -14.46 12.96
#